data_bc9c6bc61f2c584cafa012c99ab7d030
#
_entry.id   bc9c6bc61f2c584cafa012c99ab7d030
#
_cell.length_a   1.000
_cell.length_b   1.000
_cell.length_c   1.000
_cell.angle_alpha   90.00
_cell.angle_beta   90.00
_cell.angle_gamma   90.00
#
_symmetry.space_group_name_H-M   'P 1'
#
loop_
_entity.id
_entity.type
_entity.pdbx_description
1 polymer ?
#
loop_
_entity_poly.entity_id
_entity_poly.type
_entity_poly.pdbx_seq_one_letter_code
_entity_poly.pdbx_strand_id
1 'polypeptide(L)'
;MPATRYGRELPTFTVNLLVRDVPRAVGFHAKIFTATIHYADPDFAAINVGGVELMLHADHTYDKHPWYAPLVRGERRGLGAELRVLGIDPDAVERRARENGINVVQPATTKAHGWREVMVEDPDGYLWAVGVPTPEQ
;
A
#
# COMPACT_ATOMS: atom_id res chain seq x y z
N MET A 1 -12.34 -17.15 -2.10
CA MET A 1 -12.17 -17.48 -0.66
C MET A 1 -13.21 -16.74 0.16
N PRO A 2 -13.99 -17.43 1.01
CA PRO A 2 -14.95 -16.73 1.87
C PRO A 2 -14.24 -15.81 2.86
N ALA A 3 -14.77 -14.60 3.05
CA ALA A 3 -14.18 -13.62 3.96
C ALA A 3 -14.06 -14.14 5.39
N THR A 4 -15.05 -14.92 5.86
CA THR A 4 -15.04 -15.50 7.19
C THR A 4 -13.88 -16.50 7.37
N ARG A 5 -13.59 -17.29 6.35
CA ARG A 5 -12.46 -18.22 6.38
C ARG A 5 -11.14 -17.46 6.43
N TYR A 6 -11.00 -16.45 5.58
CA TYR A 6 -9.80 -15.60 5.55
C TYR A 6 -9.58 -14.93 6.91
N GLY A 7 -10.64 -14.40 7.53
CA GLY A 7 -10.55 -13.75 8.83
C GLY A 7 -10.00 -14.65 9.94
N ARG A 8 -10.28 -15.95 9.88
CA ARG A 8 -9.76 -16.91 10.86
C ARG A 8 -8.29 -17.25 10.68
N GLU A 9 -7.74 -16.99 9.49
CA GLU A 9 -6.35 -17.26 9.14
C GLU A 9 -5.44 -16.06 9.31
N LEU A 10 -5.99 -14.89 9.69
CA LEU A 10 -5.22 -13.67 9.83
C LEU A 10 -4.22 -13.76 10.99
N PRO A 11 -3.02 -13.17 10.83
CA PRO A 11 -2.08 -13.04 11.93
C PRO A 11 -2.59 -12.09 12.99
N THR A 12 -1.91 -12.05 14.14
CA THR A 12 -2.29 -11.21 15.28
C THR A 12 -2.36 -9.73 14.92
N PHE A 13 -1.44 -9.25 14.08
CA PHE A 13 -1.44 -7.86 13.60
C PHE A 13 -1.67 -7.87 12.09
N THR A 14 -2.68 -7.11 11.65
CA THR A 14 -2.98 -6.97 10.23
C THR A 14 -3.19 -5.52 9.86
N VAL A 15 -2.94 -5.19 8.60
CA VAL A 15 -3.22 -3.87 8.04
C VAL A 15 -4.37 -4.02 7.07
N ASN A 16 -5.39 -3.17 7.22
CA ASN A 16 -6.53 -3.10 6.32
C ASN A 16 -6.64 -1.68 5.78
N LEU A 17 -6.57 -1.54 4.48
CA LEU A 17 -6.68 -0.24 3.82
C LEU A 17 -8.02 -0.16 3.09
N LEU A 18 -8.77 0.90 3.37
CA LEU A 18 -10.01 1.20 2.65
C LEU A 18 -9.65 1.95 1.37
N VAL A 19 -10.12 1.46 0.24
CA VAL A 19 -9.78 1.98 -1.08
C VAL A 19 -11.03 2.26 -1.90
N ARG A 20 -10.95 3.20 -2.84
CA ARG A 20 -12.08 3.55 -3.71
C ARG A 20 -12.34 2.47 -4.76
N ASP A 21 -11.29 1.83 -5.24
CA ASP A 21 -11.34 0.90 -6.37
C ASP A 21 -10.33 -0.21 -6.14
N VAL A 22 -10.81 -1.39 -5.76
CA VAL A 22 -9.92 -2.51 -5.42
C VAL A 22 -9.08 -2.96 -6.64
N PRO A 23 -9.63 -3.15 -7.85
CA PRO A 23 -8.80 -3.52 -8.99
C PRO A 23 -7.67 -2.51 -9.28
N ARG A 24 -7.94 -1.22 -9.13
CA ARG A 24 -6.92 -0.18 -9.33
C ARG A 24 -5.83 -0.26 -8.26
N ALA A 25 -6.22 -0.44 -7.01
CA ALA A 25 -5.27 -0.59 -5.91
C ALA A 25 -4.39 -1.84 -6.09
N VAL A 26 -5.01 -2.97 -6.45
CA VAL A 26 -4.28 -4.21 -6.75
C VAL A 26 -3.28 -3.99 -7.88
N GLY A 27 -3.70 -3.31 -8.95
CA GLY A 27 -2.82 -2.99 -10.09
C GLY A 27 -1.61 -2.15 -9.67
N PHE A 28 -1.82 -1.18 -8.80
CA PHE A 28 -0.73 -0.38 -8.24
C PHE A 28 0.29 -1.27 -7.50
N HIS A 29 -0.18 -2.09 -6.58
CA HIS A 29 0.72 -2.93 -5.78
C HIS A 29 1.47 -3.95 -6.64
N ALA A 30 0.81 -4.55 -7.61
CA ALA A 30 1.44 -5.51 -8.51
C ALA A 30 2.52 -4.86 -9.38
N LYS A 31 2.25 -3.68 -9.94
CA LYS A 31 3.16 -3.00 -10.87
C LYS A 31 4.30 -2.27 -10.16
N ILE A 32 3.99 -1.58 -9.06
CA ILE A 32 4.95 -0.68 -8.42
C ILE A 32 5.82 -1.43 -7.41
N PHE A 33 5.21 -2.29 -6.60
CA PHE A 33 5.93 -3.03 -5.55
C PHE A 33 6.16 -4.50 -5.88
N THR A 34 5.73 -4.97 -7.05
CA THR A 34 5.79 -6.38 -7.43
C THR A 34 5.15 -7.28 -6.38
N ALA A 35 4.04 -6.83 -5.81
CA ALA A 35 3.31 -7.54 -4.77
C ALA A 35 2.75 -8.86 -5.32
N THR A 36 2.65 -9.86 -4.44
CA THR A 36 1.96 -11.11 -4.73
C THR A 36 0.50 -10.96 -4.36
N ILE A 37 -0.40 -11.31 -5.27
CA ILE A 37 -1.85 -11.23 -5.03
C ILE A 37 -2.32 -12.60 -4.57
N HIS A 38 -2.69 -12.67 -3.28
CA HIS A 38 -3.21 -13.91 -2.71
C HIS A 38 -4.66 -14.16 -3.17
N TYR A 39 -5.48 -13.10 -3.15
CA TYR A 39 -6.87 -13.14 -3.58
C TYR A 39 -7.32 -11.74 -3.97
N ALA A 40 -8.20 -11.63 -4.96
CA ALA A 40 -8.78 -10.34 -5.31
C ALA A 40 -10.14 -10.53 -5.96
N ASP A 41 -11.11 -9.69 -5.54
CA ASP A 41 -12.38 -9.49 -6.22
C ASP A 41 -12.69 -7.97 -6.16
N PRO A 42 -13.80 -7.49 -6.76
CA PRO A 42 -14.08 -6.04 -6.78
C PRO A 42 -14.25 -5.40 -5.41
N ASP A 43 -14.55 -6.17 -4.37
CA ASP A 43 -14.84 -5.65 -3.04
C ASP A 43 -13.70 -5.82 -2.04
N PHE A 44 -12.80 -6.78 -2.30
CA PHE A 44 -11.80 -7.18 -1.33
C PHE A 44 -10.58 -7.78 -2.03
N ALA A 45 -9.41 -7.52 -1.48
CA ALA A 45 -8.18 -8.19 -1.88
C ALA A 45 -7.28 -8.46 -0.68
N ALA A 46 -6.54 -9.56 -0.76
CA ALA A 46 -5.45 -9.88 0.15
C ALA A 46 -4.17 -9.93 -0.68
N ILE A 47 -3.20 -9.12 -0.32
CA ILE A 47 -1.95 -8.99 -1.06
C ILE A 47 -0.76 -9.12 -0.12
N ASN A 48 0.38 -9.54 -0.67
CA ASN A 48 1.64 -9.61 0.07
C ASN A 48 2.62 -8.60 -0.53
N VAL A 49 3.03 -7.64 0.28
CA VAL A 49 4.01 -6.61 -0.09
C VAL A 49 5.21 -6.75 0.83
N GLY A 50 6.38 -7.02 0.26
CA GLY A 50 7.61 -7.13 1.04
C GLY A 50 7.57 -8.19 2.13
N GLY A 51 6.81 -9.28 1.94
CA GLY A 51 6.67 -10.35 2.91
C GLY A 51 5.55 -10.16 3.93
N VAL A 52 4.84 -9.04 3.88
CA VAL A 52 3.73 -8.74 4.80
C VAL A 52 2.41 -8.79 4.03
N GLU A 53 1.47 -9.56 4.55
CA GLU A 53 0.13 -9.61 3.97
C GLU A 53 -0.73 -8.49 4.53
N LEU A 54 -1.46 -7.83 3.64
CA LEU A 54 -2.41 -6.79 4.01
C LEU A 54 -3.70 -6.93 3.21
N MET A 55 -4.76 -6.28 3.71
CA MET A 55 -6.07 -6.30 3.07
C MET A 55 -6.38 -4.97 2.41
N LEU A 56 -7.13 -5.05 1.31
CA LEU A 56 -7.73 -3.91 0.65
C LEU A 56 -9.24 -4.15 0.62
N HIS A 57 -10.02 -3.19 1.11
CA HIS A 57 -11.49 -3.27 1.08
C HIS A 57 -12.06 -2.06 0.35
N ALA A 58 -13.03 -2.30 -0.52
CA ALA A 58 -13.76 -1.22 -1.16
C ALA A 58 -14.56 -0.44 -0.10
N ASP A 59 -14.60 0.87 -0.22
CA ASP A 59 -15.27 1.75 0.76
C ASP A 59 -16.70 1.30 1.09
N HIS A 60 -17.47 0.91 0.09
CA HIS A 60 -18.87 0.56 0.28
C HIS A 60 -19.07 -0.69 1.16
N THR A 61 -18.05 -1.53 1.30
CA THR A 61 -18.11 -2.71 2.18
C THR A 61 -18.03 -2.33 3.66
N TYR A 62 -17.66 -1.07 3.94
CA TYR A 62 -17.49 -0.53 5.29
C TYR A 62 -18.49 0.59 5.60
N ASP A 63 -19.71 0.49 5.06
CA ASP A 63 -20.73 1.53 5.17
C ASP A 63 -21.20 1.82 6.61
N LYS A 64 -20.94 0.90 7.54
CA LYS A 64 -21.24 1.08 8.97
C LYS A 64 -20.00 1.43 9.80
N HIS A 65 -18.83 1.58 9.15
CA HIS A 65 -17.60 1.91 9.84
C HIS A 65 -17.52 3.42 10.12
N PRO A 66 -16.93 3.83 11.27
CA PRO A 66 -16.79 5.26 11.61
C PRO A 66 -16.13 6.12 10.53
N TRP A 67 -15.21 5.55 9.76
CA TRP A 67 -14.49 6.29 8.71
C TRP A 67 -15.26 6.41 7.39
N TYR A 68 -16.39 5.73 7.26
CA TYR A 68 -17.13 5.75 5.98
C TYR A 68 -17.56 7.15 5.57
N ALA A 69 -18.18 7.90 6.46
CA ALA A 69 -18.64 9.25 6.15
C ALA A 69 -17.49 10.19 5.74
N PRO A 70 -16.38 10.27 6.49
CA PRO A 70 -15.20 11.04 6.06
C PRO A 70 -14.66 10.61 4.69
N LEU A 71 -14.59 9.31 4.42
CA LEU A 71 -14.08 8.80 3.14
C LEU A 71 -14.99 9.18 1.97
N VAL A 72 -16.31 9.09 2.16
CA VAL A 72 -17.29 9.49 1.13
C VAL A 72 -17.19 10.98 0.85
N ARG A 73 -16.89 11.81 1.87
CA ARG A 73 -16.66 13.24 1.70
C ARG A 73 -15.34 13.55 0.98
N GLY A 74 -14.49 12.57 0.73
CA GLY A 74 -13.21 12.76 0.05
C GLY A 74 -12.09 13.27 0.94
N GLU A 75 -12.20 13.08 2.25
CA GLU A 75 -11.11 13.44 3.16
C GLU A 75 -9.86 12.62 2.89
N ARG A 76 -8.70 13.17 3.24
CA ARG A 76 -7.40 12.54 2.98
C ARG A 76 -7.26 11.24 3.78
N ARG A 77 -6.89 10.17 3.09
CA ARG A 77 -6.74 8.84 3.70
C ARG A 77 -5.36 8.69 4.32
N GLY A 78 -5.33 8.06 5.49
CA GLY A 78 -4.09 7.67 6.13
C GLY A 78 -3.19 8.81 6.58
N LEU A 79 -3.70 10.02 6.67
CA LEU A 79 -2.91 11.16 7.12
C LEU A 79 -2.37 10.88 8.53
N GLY A 80 -1.04 10.95 8.68
CA GLY A 80 -0.38 10.61 9.93
C GLY A 80 0.11 9.18 10.00
N ALA A 81 -0.22 8.32 9.03
CA ALA A 81 0.34 6.98 8.90
C ALA A 81 1.29 6.91 7.71
N GLU A 82 2.44 6.31 7.90
CA GLU A 82 3.41 6.05 6.85
C GLU A 82 3.58 4.54 6.74
N LEU A 83 3.36 4.00 5.54
CA LEU A 83 3.52 2.58 5.28
C LEU A 83 4.93 2.37 4.74
N ARG A 84 5.74 1.61 5.46
CA ARG A 84 7.15 1.40 5.12
C ARG A 84 7.38 -0.01 4.61
N VAL A 85 8.01 -0.11 3.45
CA VAL A 85 8.40 -1.40 2.85
C VAL A 85 9.91 -1.41 2.71
N LEU A 86 10.55 -2.30 3.43
CA LEU A 86 12.01 -2.38 3.46
C LEU A 86 12.44 -3.64 2.70
N GLY A 87 13.40 -3.49 1.78
CA GLY A 87 13.92 -4.61 0.98
C GLY A 87 13.54 -4.56 -0.49
N ILE A 88 12.83 -3.53 -0.94
CA ILE A 88 12.54 -3.31 -2.36
C ILE A 88 13.40 -2.14 -2.84
N ASP A 89 13.99 -2.28 -4.02
CA ASP A 89 14.87 -1.26 -4.61
C ASP A 89 14.10 0.05 -4.86
N PRO A 90 14.44 1.15 -4.15
CA PRO A 90 13.73 2.42 -4.30
C PRO A 90 13.89 3.05 -5.68
N ASP A 91 15.03 2.87 -6.34
CA ASP A 91 15.24 3.43 -7.68
C ASP A 91 14.34 2.75 -8.70
N ALA A 92 14.15 1.44 -8.60
CA ALA A 92 13.23 0.71 -9.45
C ALA A 92 11.77 1.13 -9.19
N VAL A 93 11.40 1.32 -7.94
CA VAL A 93 10.06 1.78 -7.56
C VAL A 93 9.80 3.17 -8.13
N GLU A 94 10.77 4.09 -8.00
CA GLU A 94 10.63 5.44 -8.57
C GLU A 94 10.41 5.38 -10.08
N ARG A 95 11.21 4.59 -10.80
CA ARG A 95 11.08 4.43 -12.24
C ARG A 95 9.69 3.93 -12.62
N ARG A 96 9.23 2.86 -11.98
CA ARG A 96 7.91 2.29 -12.26
C ARG A 96 6.78 3.27 -11.91
N ALA A 97 6.93 4.01 -10.82
CA ALA A 97 5.96 5.03 -10.42
C ALA A 97 5.83 6.11 -11.50
N ARG A 98 6.95 6.63 -11.99
CA ARG A 98 6.94 7.67 -13.03
C ARG A 98 6.37 7.14 -14.35
N GLU A 99 6.70 5.92 -14.72
CA GLU A 99 6.17 5.28 -15.93
C GLU A 99 4.65 5.05 -15.87
N ASN A 100 4.09 4.95 -14.69
CA ASN A 100 2.66 4.67 -14.48
C ASN A 100 1.88 5.87 -13.92
N GLY A 101 2.45 7.07 -13.96
CA GLY A 101 1.75 8.28 -13.53
C GLY A 101 1.47 8.35 -12.04
N ILE A 102 2.23 7.61 -11.23
CA ILE A 102 2.12 7.61 -9.77
C ILE A 102 2.92 8.80 -9.21
N ASN A 103 2.33 9.50 -8.23
CA ASN A 103 2.97 10.65 -7.62
C ASN A 103 4.17 10.23 -6.78
N VAL A 104 5.36 10.68 -7.17
CA VAL A 104 6.59 10.53 -6.39
C VAL A 104 6.69 11.74 -5.46
N VAL A 105 6.41 11.53 -4.18
CA VAL A 105 6.45 12.60 -3.17
C VAL A 105 7.87 13.01 -2.88
N GLN A 106 8.78 12.04 -2.80
CA GLN A 106 10.19 12.27 -2.63
C GLN A 106 10.95 11.28 -3.51
N PRO A 107 11.85 11.74 -4.40
CA PRO A 107 12.63 10.83 -5.23
C PRO A 107 13.56 9.97 -4.37
N ALA A 108 14.04 8.87 -4.94
CA ALA A 108 14.96 7.98 -4.27
C ALA A 108 16.18 8.77 -3.78
N THR A 109 16.41 8.75 -2.48
CA THR A 109 17.40 9.59 -1.81
C THR A 109 18.10 8.79 -0.73
N THR A 110 19.41 8.91 -0.65
CA THR A 110 20.19 8.32 0.43
C THR A 110 20.06 9.20 1.68
N LYS A 111 19.56 8.62 2.74
CA LYS A 111 19.33 9.31 4.02
C LYS A 111 20.51 9.13 4.96
N ALA A 112 20.73 10.12 5.83
CA ALA A 112 21.81 10.09 6.82
C ALA A 112 21.68 8.96 7.83
N HIS A 113 20.47 8.43 8.02
CA HIS A 113 20.20 7.35 8.98
C HIS A 113 20.48 5.94 8.42
N GLY A 114 21.13 5.84 7.27
CA GLY A 114 21.57 4.55 6.73
C GLY A 114 20.59 3.87 5.79
N TRP A 115 19.66 4.62 5.21
CA TRP A 115 18.67 4.11 4.25
C TRP A 115 18.72 4.91 2.95
N ARG A 116 18.42 4.24 1.85
CA ARG A 116 18.04 4.89 0.60
C ARG A 116 16.57 4.58 0.36
N GLU A 117 15.75 5.61 0.22
CA GLU A 117 14.31 5.42 0.11
C GLU A 117 13.65 6.41 -0.85
N VAL A 118 12.52 5.98 -1.39
CA VAL A 118 11.61 6.77 -2.19
C VAL A 118 10.27 6.85 -1.46
N MET A 119 9.56 7.96 -1.61
CA MET A 119 8.19 8.08 -1.11
C MET A 119 7.24 8.28 -2.27
N VAL A 120 6.20 7.45 -2.31
CA VAL A 120 5.16 7.51 -3.35
C VAL A 120 3.78 7.52 -2.71
N GLU A 121 2.82 8.14 -3.37
CA GLU A 121 1.41 8.05 -3.00
C GLU A 121 0.73 7.02 -3.88
N ASP A 122 -0.07 6.15 -3.27
CA ASP A 122 -0.89 5.24 -4.04
C ASP A 122 -2.13 5.95 -4.61
N PRO A 123 -2.97 5.27 -5.42
CA PRO A 123 -4.14 5.92 -6.01
C PRO A 123 -5.15 6.48 -5.00
N ASP A 124 -5.12 6.03 -3.76
CA ASP A 124 -6.00 6.50 -2.71
C ASP A 124 -5.37 7.57 -1.82
N GLY A 125 -4.08 7.86 -2.03
CA GLY A 125 -3.36 8.88 -1.27
C GLY A 125 -2.61 8.36 -0.05
N TYR A 126 -2.56 7.05 0.18
CA TYR A 126 -1.72 6.50 1.24
C TYR A 126 -0.25 6.68 0.89
N LEU A 127 0.54 7.08 1.88
CA LEU A 127 1.97 7.32 1.70
C LEU A 127 2.77 6.04 1.96
N TRP A 128 3.58 5.67 0.98
CA TRP A 128 4.47 4.53 1.04
C TRP A 128 5.93 4.99 0.99
N ALA A 129 6.71 4.62 1.99
CA ALA A 129 8.16 4.82 2.01
C ALA A 129 8.84 3.47 1.74
N VAL A 130 9.56 3.39 0.66
CA VAL A 130 10.14 2.14 0.16
C VAL A 130 11.64 2.29 0.05
N GLY A 131 12.39 1.36 0.63
CA GLY A 131 13.82 1.51 0.63
C GLY A 131 14.61 0.28 1.02
N VAL A 132 15.91 0.47 1.03
CA VAL A 132 16.90 -0.54 1.38
C VAL A 132 17.96 0.07 2.28
N PRO A 133 18.62 -0.72 3.14
CA PRO A 133 19.74 -0.19 3.90
C PRO A 133 20.90 0.16 2.95
N THR A 134 21.61 1.24 3.27
CA THR A 134 22.84 1.58 2.56
C THR A 134 24.01 0.82 3.19
N PRO A 135 25.07 0.51 2.41
CA PRO A 135 26.25 -0.14 2.98
C PRO A 135 26.87 0.70 4.08
N GLU A 136 27.40 0.03 5.10
CA GLU A 136 28.22 0.71 6.11
C GLU A 136 29.50 1.25 5.45
N GLN A 137 29.89 2.45 5.89
CA GLN A 137 31.13 3.08 5.43
C GLN A 137 32.22 2.93 6.46
#